data_3f57881db7930a79cc201741dbff610c
#
_entry.id   3f57881db7930a79cc201741dbff610c
#
_cell.length_a   1.000
_cell.length_b   1.000
_cell.length_c   1.000
_cell.angle_alpha   90.00
_cell.angle_beta   90.00
_cell.angle_gamma   90.00
#
_symmetry.space_group_name_H-M   'P 1'
#
loop_
_entity.id
_entity.type
_entity.pdbx_description
1 polymer ?
#
loop_
_entity_poly.entity_id
_entity_poly.type
_entity_poly.pdbx_seq_one_letter_code
_entity_poly.pdbx_strand_id
1 'polypeptide(L)'
;MTVQFLHAPSADLAKGVDAHITIEAEYGSVVIEGSVYTAAHHQAGMEHLPAPCNDSDIPTLDEGVVLVSHLDLDTFGGCLRTLGSFSDLFDGSFQGFWNLAHFVDVNGAHKLGQSGATEGDLNRLHSFWASVQNALPRFPRDRVVDITDYVHIAGDALRKILSGDVEYLTSGIQMREYAKTLNTATFERIKGDVILRVTDDKTGFCNHLYTTTSGEAYKAIAAYNKDAGSITISLADAIDGVSCRTIMQDLFGPEAGGHDGIAGSPREQFMTYHQFESTADSLSELIGG
;
A
#
# COMPACT_ATOMS: atom_id res chain seq x y z
N MET A 1 -27.80 13.64 -7.58
CA MET A 1 -26.34 13.81 -7.45
C MET A 1 -25.81 12.51 -6.90
N THR A 2 -24.56 12.18 -7.13
CA THR A 2 -23.95 10.89 -6.73
C THR A 2 -22.69 11.19 -5.92
N VAL A 3 -22.24 10.24 -5.14
CA VAL A 3 -20.94 10.35 -4.46
C VAL A 3 -19.84 10.29 -5.51
N GLN A 4 -18.94 11.26 -5.48
CA GLN A 4 -17.79 11.35 -6.36
C GLN A 4 -16.52 11.04 -5.57
N PHE A 5 -15.63 10.23 -6.12
CA PHE A 5 -14.34 9.90 -5.53
C PHE A 5 -13.22 10.56 -6.30
N LEU A 6 -12.38 11.32 -5.59
CA LEU A 6 -11.28 12.07 -6.18
C LEU A 6 -9.95 11.62 -5.58
N HIS A 7 -8.98 11.35 -6.44
CA HIS A 7 -7.61 11.12 -6.04
C HIS A 7 -6.77 12.38 -6.26
N ALA A 8 -6.12 12.87 -5.22
CA ALA A 8 -5.17 13.96 -5.29
C ALA A 8 -3.76 13.45 -4.95
N PRO A 9 -2.78 13.58 -5.85
CA PRO A 9 -1.43 13.04 -5.63
C PRO A 9 -0.55 13.90 -4.71
N SER A 10 -0.98 15.11 -4.34
CA SER A 10 -0.24 16.02 -3.46
C SER A 10 -1.16 16.86 -2.57
N ALA A 11 -0.62 17.35 -1.46
CA ALA A 11 -1.35 18.19 -0.52
C ALA A 11 -1.86 19.50 -1.16
N ASP A 12 -1.10 20.08 -2.08
CA ASP A 12 -1.48 21.34 -2.73
C ASP A 12 -2.68 21.16 -3.66
N LEU A 13 -2.73 20.05 -4.38
CA LEU A 13 -3.90 19.69 -5.19
C LEU A 13 -5.10 19.34 -4.31
N ALA A 14 -4.87 18.61 -3.22
CA ALA A 14 -5.91 18.19 -2.29
C ALA A 14 -6.59 19.37 -1.58
N LYS A 15 -5.84 20.41 -1.21
CA LYS A 15 -6.39 21.66 -0.61
C LYS A 15 -7.38 22.38 -1.51
N GLY A 16 -7.32 22.15 -2.81
CA GLY A 16 -8.27 22.72 -3.78
C GLY A 16 -9.60 21.98 -3.92
N VAL A 17 -9.75 20.85 -3.22
CA VAL A 17 -10.94 20.00 -3.26
C VAL A 17 -11.84 20.29 -2.04
N ASP A 18 -13.10 20.61 -2.27
CA ASP A 18 -14.10 20.74 -1.20
C ASP A 18 -14.67 19.33 -0.88
N ALA A 19 -13.92 18.58 -0.06
CA ALA A 19 -14.24 17.21 0.27
C ALA A 19 -15.18 17.11 1.49
N HIS A 20 -16.22 16.28 1.38
CA HIS A 20 -17.09 15.93 2.52
C HIS A 20 -16.41 14.92 3.43
N ILE A 21 -15.81 13.90 2.84
CA ILE A 21 -15.04 12.87 3.55
C ILE A 21 -13.64 12.80 2.96
N THR A 22 -12.64 12.65 3.82
CA THR A 22 -11.29 12.33 3.39
C THR A 22 -10.89 10.96 3.95
N ILE A 23 -10.27 10.14 3.10
CA ILE A 23 -9.80 8.80 3.47
C ILE A 23 -8.33 8.73 3.08
N GLU A 24 -7.47 8.59 4.10
CA GLU A 24 -6.02 8.57 3.93
C GLU A 24 -5.49 9.73 3.07
N ALA A 25 -6.11 10.89 3.18
CA ALA A 25 -5.65 12.10 2.52
C ALA A 25 -4.49 12.75 3.28
N GLU A 26 -3.43 11.96 3.42
CA GLU A 26 -2.23 12.26 4.19
C GLU A 26 -1.03 12.44 3.27
N TYR A 27 -0.30 13.54 3.47
CA TYR A 27 0.82 13.96 2.63
C TYR A 27 1.99 14.40 3.53
N GLY A 28 2.84 13.46 3.89
CA GLY A 28 3.88 13.73 4.89
C GLY A 28 3.26 14.14 6.22
N SER A 29 3.54 15.34 6.73
CA SER A 29 2.96 15.87 7.97
C SER A 29 1.62 16.60 7.77
N VAL A 30 1.09 16.63 6.55
CA VAL A 30 -0.15 17.35 6.22
C VAL A 30 -1.28 16.36 6.10
N VAL A 31 -2.34 16.57 6.89
CA VAL A 31 -3.65 15.88 6.76
C VAL A 31 -4.63 16.85 6.14
N ILE A 32 -5.36 16.42 5.13
CA ILE A 32 -6.49 17.16 4.57
C ILE A 32 -7.76 16.67 5.25
N GLU A 33 -8.44 17.55 5.93
CA GLU A 33 -9.67 17.24 6.66
C GLU A 33 -10.89 17.35 5.74
N GLY A 34 -11.81 16.40 5.89
CA GLY A 34 -13.14 16.47 5.30
C GLY A 34 -14.08 17.32 6.14
N SER A 35 -15.06 17.97 5.50
CA SER A 35 -16.05 18.80 6.21
C SER A 35 -17.02 18.00 7.10
N VAL A 36 -17.14 16.67 6.83
CA VAL A 36 -18.04 15.77 7.57
C VAL A 36 -17.22 14.73 8.36
N TYR A 37 -16.22 14.08 7.72
CA TYR A 37 -15.43 13.03 8.33
C TYR A 37 -14.01 12.96 7.76
N THR A 38 -13.07 12.56 8.61
CA THR A 38 -11.67 12.33 8.23
C THR A 38 -11.23 10.98 8.76
N ALA A 39 -10.93 10.04 7.88
CA ALA A 39 -10.33 8.76 8.20
C ALA A 39 -8.83 8.83 7.86
N ALA A 40 -8.00 9.00 8.90
CA ALA A 40 -6.55 9.11 8.80
C ALA A 40 -5.93 8.36 9.98
N HIS A 41 -4.91 7.53 9.75
CA HIS A 41 -4.29 6.76 10.83
C HIS A 41 -2.77 6.58 10.70
N HIS A 42 -2.16 7.11 9.63
CA HIS A 42 -0.70 7.03 9.43
C HIS A 42 0.09 8.20 10.04
N GLN A 43 -0.60 9.20 10.58
CA GLN A 43 0.05 10.34 11.19
C GLN A 43 0.47 10.07 12.63
N ALA A 44 1.58 10.71 13.05
CA ALA A 44 2.02 10.67 14.43
C ALA A 44 0.91 11.12 15.38
N GLY A 45 0.51 10.24 16.30
CA GLY A 45 -0.58 10.44 17.24
C GLY A 45 -1.97 10.00 16.76
N MET A 46 -2.11 9.56 15.51
CA MET A 46 -3.35 9.01 14.95
C MET A 46 -3.32 7.48 14.79
N GLU A 47 -2.20 6.84 15.06
CA GLU A 47 -2.00 5.39 14.88
C GLU A 47 -2.94 4.51 15.75
N HIS A 48 -3.63 5.13 16.70
CA HIS A 48 -4.67 4.49 17.51
C HIS A 48 -6.04 4.43 16.83
N LEU A 49 -6.23 5.16 15.74
CA LEU A 49 -7.47 5.15 14.97
C LEU A 49 -7.56 3.87 14.13
N PRO A 50 -8.78 3.38 13.87
CA PRO A 50 -8.93 2.21 13.01
C PRO A 50 -8.50 2.54 11.58
N ALA A 51 -7.95 1.54 10.89
CA ALA A 51 -7.77 1.64 9.46
C ALA A 51 -9.13 1.83 8.76
N PRO A 52 -9.21 2.64 7.68
CA PRO A 52 -10.47 2.98 7.03
C PRO A 52 -11.36 1.77 6.66
N CYS A 53 -10.78 0.65 6.27
CA CYS A 53 -11.55 -0.57 5.98
C CYS A 53 -12.29 -1.14 7.21
N ASN A 54 -11.80 -0.87 8.41
CA ASN A 54 -12.39 -1.31 9.69
C ASN A 54 -13.09 -0.18 10.46
N ASP A 55 -13.07 1.03 9.94
CA ASP A 55 -13.69 2.19 10.58
C ASP A 55 -15.21 2.22 10.34
N SER A 56 -15.96 1.75 11.33
CA SER A 56 -17.43 1.73 11.26
C SER A 56 -18.06 3.11 11.41
N ASP A 57 -17.31 4.12 11.80
CA ASP A 57 -17.80 5.48 12.04
C ASP A 57 -17.82 6.32 10.75
N ILE A 58 -17.20 5.83 9.67
CA ILE A 58 -17.29 6.46 8.35
C ILE A 58 -18.76 6.54 7.92
N PRO A 59 -19.31 7.75 7.74
CA PRO A 59 -20.72 7.92 7.40
C PRO A 59 -21.01 7.55 5.94
N THR A 60 -22.18 6.97 5.71
CA THR A 60 -22.71 6.78 4.35
C THR A 60 -23.16 8.12 3.79
N LEU A 61 -22.84 8.37 2.53
CA LEU A 61 -23.24 9.57 1.79
C LEU A 61 -24.28 9.23 0.72
N ASP A 62 -25.30 10.07 0.60
CA ASP A 62 -26.20 10.06 -0.56
C ASP A 62 -25.62 10.86 -1.74
N GLU A 63 -24.87 11.93 -1.43
CA GLU A 63 -24.16 12.77 -2.39
C GLU A 63 -22.96 13.42 -1.71
N GLY A 64 -21.94 13.77 -2.48
CA GLY A 64 -20.78 14.51 -1.99
C GLY A 64 -19.48 14.05 -2.62
N VAL A 65 -18.39 14.58 -2.10
CA VAL A 65 -17.04 14.30 -2.56
C VAL A 65 -16.26 13.56 -1.50
N VAL A 66 -15.64 12.44 -1.88
CA VAL A 66 -14.66 11.70 -1.07
C VAL A 66 -13.28 11.88 -1.70
N LEU A 67 -12.31 12.32 -0.91
CA LEU A 67 -10.95 12.57 -1.35
C LEU A 67 -10.00 11.54 -0.77
N VAL A 68 -9.10 11.01 -1.61
CA VAL A 68 -8.04 10.07 -1.22
C VAL A 68 -6.68 10.50 -1.75
N SER A 69 -5.58 10.07 -1.10
CA SER A 69 -4.21 10.30 -1.57
C SER A 69 -3.62 9.14 -2.37
N HIS A 70 -4.13 7.94 -2.17
CA HIS A 70 -3.70 6.71 -2.85
C HIS A 70 -4.84 5.69 -2.90
N LEU A 71 -4.60 4.54 -3.51
CA LEU A 71 -5.59 3.48 -3.65
C LEU A 71 -4.95 2.13 -3.36
N ASP A 72 -5.24 1.61 -2.19
CA ASP A 72 -4.97 0.23 -1.79
C ASP A 72 -6.24 -0.42 -1.22
N LEU A 73 -6.14 -1.60 -0.63
CA LEU A 73 -7.32 -2.32 -0.13
C LEU A 73 -7.99 -1.57 1.02
N ASP A 74 -7.20 -0.95 1.88
CA ASP A 74 -7.70 -0.22 3.03
C ASP A 74 -8.46 1.04 2.61
N THR A 75 -7.85 1.86 1.76
CA THR A 75 -8.48 3.04 1.15
C THR A 75 -9.76 2.66 0.39
N PHE A 76 -9.74 1.59 -0.42
CA PHE A 76 -10.96 1.11 -1.07
C PHE A 76 -12.03 0.70 -0.06
N GLY A 77 -11.66 0.00 1.01
CA GLY A 77 -12.56 -0.37 2.08
C GLY A 77 -13.25 0.86 2.68
N GLY A 78 -12.49 1.88 3.03
CA GLY A 78 -13.02 3.16 3.51
C GLY A 78 -13.96 3.84 2.50
N CYS A 79 -13.57 3.93 1.22
CA CYS A 79 -14.41 4.47 0.16
C CYS A 79 -15.75 3.72 0.04
N LEU A 80 -15.71 2.39 0.06
CA LEU A 80 -16.92 1.56 -0.08
C LEU A 80 -17.86 1.68 1.13
N ARG A 81 -17.34 1.99 2.33
CA ARG A 81 -18.18 2.30 3.50
C ARG A 81 -19.03 3.56 3.31
N THR A 82 -18.55 4.53 2.54
CA THR A 82 -19.35 5.71 2.23
C THR A 82 -20.53 5.43 1.30
N LEU A 83 -20.59 4.24 0.70
CA LEU A 83 -21.63 3.83 -0.24
C LEU A 83 -22.57 2.80 0.38
N GLY A 84 -23.81 3.16 0.66
CA GLY A 84 -24.82 2.24 1.19
C GLY A 84 -25.06 1.00 0.31
N SER A 85 -24.81 1.10 -1.00
CA SER A 85 -24.93 -0.01 -1.96
C SER A 85 -23.92 -1.14 -1.75
N PHE A 86 -22.86 -0.92 -0.97
CA PHE A 86 -21.81 -1.91 -0.68
C PHE A 86 -21.77 -2.31 0.80
N SER A 87 -22.81 -1.99 1.58
CA SER A 87 -22.88 -2.34 3.00
C SER A 87 -22.77 -3.84 3.27
N ASP A 88 -23.18 -4.68 2.32
CA ASP A 88 -23.06 -6.15 2.36
C ASP A 88 -21.60 -6.65 2.44
N LEU A 89 -20.63 -5.87 1.97
CA LEU A 89 -19.21 -6.22 2.05
C LEU A 89 -18.66 -6.17 3.49
N PHE A 90 -19.34 -5.47 4.39
CA PHE A 90 -18.93 -5.26 5.78
C PHE A 90 -19.76 -6.09 6.77
N ASP A 91 -20.47 -7.10 6.28
CA ASP A 91 -21.12 -8.09 7.12
C ASP A 91 -20.09 -8.83 7.98
N GLY A 92 -20.46 -9.18 9.21
CA GLY A 92 -19.57 -9.85 10.16
C GLY A 92 -18.96 -11.15 9.65
N SER A 93 -19.55 -11.80 8.62
CA SER A 93 -18.97 -12.98 7.97
C SER A 93 -17.67 -12.70 7.23
N PHE A 94 -17.38 -11.44 6.87
CA PHE A 94 -16.18 -11.00 6.18
C PHE A 94 -15.17 -10.28 7.08
N GLN A 95 -15.45 -10.22 8.39
CA GLN A 95 -14.57 -9.53 9.34
C GLN A 95 -13.14 -10.07 9.34
N GLY A 96 -12.95 -11.38 9.12
CA GLY A 96 -11.62 -11.98 9.01
C GLY A 96 -10.80 -11.41 7.85
N PHE A 97 -11.44 -11.17 6.71
CA PHE A 97 -10.82 -10.54 5.54
C PHE A 97 -10.43 -9.07 5.81
N TRP A 98 -11.33 -8.29 6.41
CA TRP A 98 -11.03 -6.88 6.73
C TRP A 98 -9.99 -6.73 7.83
N ASN A 99 -9.98 -7.63 8.82
CA ASN A 99 -8.91 -7.69 9.81
C ASN A 99 -7.55 -8.00 9.16
N LEU A 100 -7.54 -8.85 8.13
CA LEU A 100 -6.33 -9.14 7.37
C LEU A 100 -5.88 -7.93 6.53
N ALA A 101 -6.81 -7.18 5.92
CA ALA A 101 -6.51 -5.93 5.22
C ALA A 101 -5.84 -4.92 6.15
N HIS A 102 -6.44 -4.66 7.31
CA HIS A 102 -5.86 -3.82 8.36
C HIS A 102 -4.49 -4.34 8.84
N PHE A 103 -4.35 -5.66 9.06
CA PHE A 103 -3.08 -6.24 9.49
C PHE A 103 -1.96 -5.95 8.49
N VAL A 104 -2.24 -6.08 7.19
CA VAL A 104 -1.25 -5.83 6.12
C VAL A 104 -0.89 -4.36 6.05
N ASP A 105 -1.85 -3.47 6.20
CA ASP A 105 -1.64 -2.05 6.20
C ASP A 105 -0.68 -1.62 7.33
N VAL A 106 -0.95 -2.06 8.55
CA VAL A 106 -0.14 -1.70 9.73
C VAL A 106 1.20 -2.45 9.80
N ASN A 107 1.23 -3.74 9.42
CA ASN A 107 2.39 -4.60 9.65
C ASN A 107 3.18 -4.93 8.38
N GLY A 108 2.63 -4.66 7.21
CA GLY A 108 3.20 -5.03 5.92
C GLY A 108 2.95 -6.48 5.51
N ALA A 109 3.02 -6.71 4.20
CA ALA A 109 2.75 -8.03 3.60
C ALA A 109 3.75 -9.12 4.03
N HIS A 110 4.95 -8.75 4.46
CA HIS A 110 5.97 -9.70 4.92
C HIS A 110 5.58 -10.44 6.22
N LYS A 111 4.70 -9.85 7.01
CA LYS A 111 4.20 -10.44 8.26
C LYS A 111 2.93 -11.28 8.08
N LEU A 112 2.43 -11.46 6.85
CA LEU A 112 1.22 -12.26 6.58
C LEU A 112 1.20 -13.63 7.27
N GLY A 113 2.35 -14.29 7.38
CA GLY A 113 2.47 -15.57 8.11
C GLY A 113 2.16 -15.47 9.61
N GLN A 114 2.18 -14.27 10.18
CA GLN A 114 1.91 -14.01 11.61
C GLN A 114 0.48 -13.50 11.83
N SER A 115 -0.29 -13.21 10.77
CA SER A 115 -1.63 -12.64 10.86
C SER A 115 -2.67 -13.56 11.49
N GLY A 116 -2.42 -14.87 11.53
CA GLY A 116 -3.42 -15.87 11.94
C GLY A 116 -4.58 -16.02 10.95
N ALA A 117 -4.51 -15.41 9.77
CA ALA A 117 -5.56 -15.46 8.76
C ALA A 117 -5.74 -16.86 8.20
N THR A 118 -6.97 -17.16 7.80
CA THR A 118 -7.29 -18.43 7.13
C THR A 118 -6.72 -18.46 5.71
N GLU A 119 -6.49 -19.66 5.17
CA GLU A 119 -6.15 -19.83 3.75
C GLU A 119 -7.17 -19.16 2.81
N GLY A 120 -8.45 -19.20 3.18
CA GLY A 120 -9.52 -18.53 2.46
C GLY A 120 -9.33 -17.03 2.39
N ASP A 121 -9.01 -16.39 3.50
CA ASP A 121 -8.79 -14.94 3.56
C ASP A 121 -7.50 -14.52 2.84
N LEU A 122 -6.44 -15.33 2.96
CA LEU A 122 -5.21 -15.12 2.20
C LEU A 122 -5.46 -15.22 0.67
N ASN A 123 -6.27 -16.16 0.21
CA ASN A 123 -6.63 -16.26 -1.20
C ASN A 123 -7.46 -15.06 -1.65
N ARG A 124 -8.43 -14.60 -0.84
CA ARG A 124 -9.22 -13.40 -1.12
C ARG A 124 -8.36 -12.13 -1.21
N LEU A 125 -7.41 -11.95 -0.29
CA LEU A 125 -6.47 -10.83 -0.33
C LEU A 125 -5.66 -10.83 -1.63
N HIS A 126 -5.08 -11.96 -2.00
CA HIS A 126 -4.32 -12.07 -3.25
C HIS A 126 -5.22 -11.93 -4.48
N SER A 127 -6.49 -12.33 -4.40
CA SER A 127 -7.48 -12.10 -5.47
C SER A 127 -7.73 -10.62 -5.68
N PHE A 128 -7.82 -9.83 -4.61
CA PHE A 128 -7.93 -8.39 -4.71
C PHE A 128 -6.69 -7.78 -5.37
N TRP A 129 -5.50 -8.16 -4.93
CA TRP A 129 -4.26 -7.67 -5.55
C TRP A 129 -4.17 -8.03 -7.03
N ALA A 130 -4.51 -9.25 -7.40
CA ALA A 130 -4.45 -9.72 -8.78
C ALA A 130 -5.48 -9.01 -9.69
N SER A 131 -6.71 -8.85 -9.21
CA SER A 131 -7.86 -8.45 -10.04
C SER A 131 -8.17 -6.95 -9.99
N VAL A 132 -7.79 -6.27 -8.91
CA VAL A 132 -8.08 -4.84 -8.70
C VAL A 132 -6.79 -4.03 -8.69
N GLN A 133 -5.94 -4.23 -7.70
CA GLN A 133 -4.79 -3.35 -7.46
C GLN A 133 -3.78 -3.37 -8.63
N ASN A 134 -3.47 -4.54 -9.16
CA ASN A 134 -2.57 -4.65 -10.32
C ASN A 134 -3.20 -4.14 -11.63
N ALA A 135 -4.52 -4.04 -11.69
CA ALA A 135 -5.23 -3.51 -12.85
C ALA A 135 -5.37 -1.98 -12.84
N LEU A 136 -5.10 -1.32 -11.71
CA LEU A 136 -5.16 0.13 -11.63
C LEU A 136 -4.16 0.78 -12.60
N PRO A 137 -4.57 1.84 -13.31
CA PRO A 137 -3.64 2.61 -14.12
C PRO A 137 -2.69 3.42 -13.23
N ARG A 138 -1.60 3.91 -13.80
CA ARG A 138 -0.84 4.99 -13.18
C ARG A 138 -1.63 6.28 -13.31
N PHE A 139 -2.04 6.85 -12.19
CA PHE A 139 -2.73 8.14 -12.20
C PHE A 139 -1.76 9.29 -12.47
N PRO A 140 -2.22 10.35 -13.17
CA PRO A 140 -1.46 11.58 -13.33
C PRO A 140 -1.11 12.19 -11.98
N ARG A 141 0.05 12.84 -11.91
CA ARG A 141 0.57 13.43 -10.67
C ARG A 141 0.43 14.95 -10.61
N ASP A 142 0.02 15.55 -11.71
CA ASP A 142 -0.10 16.98 -11.92
C ASP A 142 -1.53 17.52 -11.73
N ARG A 143 -2.49 16.64 -11.44
CA ARG A 143 -3.90 17.00 -11.29
C ARG A 143 -4.69 16.04 -10.44
N VAL A 144 -5.82 16.52 -9.92
CA VAL A 144 -6.85 15.68 -9.29
C VAL A 144 -7.53 14.83 -10.37
N VAL A 145 -7.80 13.56 -10.05
CA VAL A 145 -8.40 12.58 -10.95
C VAL A 145 -9.69 12.05 -10.36
N ASP A 146 -10.75 12.00 -11.15
CA ASP A 146 -11.98 11.29 -10.80
C ASP A 146 -11.73 9.79 -10.89
N ILE A 147 -11.92 9.10 -9.78
CA ILE A 147 -11.71 7.66 -9.63
C ILE A 147 -13.00 6.91 -9.29
N THR A 148 -14.14 7.55 -9.46
CA THR A 148 -15.46 7.00 -9.08
C THR A 148 -15.71 5.63 -9.70
N ASP A 149 -15.43 5.47 -10.97
CA ASP A 149 -15.59 4.18 -11.66
C ASP A 149 -14.69 3.09 -11.08
N TYR A 150 -13.46 3.43 -10.69
CA TYR A 150 -12.52 2.46 -10.10
C TYR A 150 -12.98 1.99 -8.73
N VAL A 151 -13.59 2.86 -7.92
CA VAL A 151 -14.17 2.48 -6.62
C VAL A 151 -15.35 1.51 -6.81
N HIS A 152 -16.24 1.78 -7.75
CA HIS A 152 -17.35 0.89 -8.07
C HIS A 152 -16.88 -0.46 -8.61
N ILE A 153 -15.92 -0.48 -9.55
CA ILE A 153 -15.30 -1.71 -10.08
C ILE A 153 -14.66 -2.53 -8.95
N ALA A 154 -13.93 -1.87 -8.04
CA ALA A 154 -13.33 -2.53 -6.89
C ALA A 154 -14.40 -3.14 -5.95
N GLY A 155 -15.50 -2.41 -5.70
CA GLY A 155 -16.61 -2.90 -4.89
C GLY A 155 -17.28 -4.13 -5.50
N ASP A 156 -17.55 -4.11 -6.79
CA ASP A 156 -18.12 -5.25 -7.51
C ASP A 156 -17.17 -6.47 -7.54
N ALA A 157 -15.88 -6.23 -7.72
CA ALA A 157 -14.86 -7.28 -7.65
C ALA A 157 -14.77 -7.88 -6.23
N LEU A 158 -14.75 -7.03 -5.19
CA LEU A 158 -14.74 -7.48 -3.79
C LEU A 158 -15.99 -8.32 -3.46
N ARG A 159 -17.16 -7.93 -3.94
CA ARG A 159 -18.38 -8.73 -3.75
C ARG A 159 -18.24 -10.14 -4.33
N LYS A 160 -17.65 -10.29 -5.50
CA LYS A 160 -17.35 -11.58 -6.11
C LYS A 160 -16.29 -12.36 -5.32
N ILE A 161 -15.20 -11.70 -4.96
CA ILE A 161 -14.11 -12.29 -4.17
C ILE A 161 -14.65 -12.83 -2.83
N LEU A 162 -15.41 -12.02 -2.11
CA LEU A 162 -15.93 -12.38 -0.79
C LEU A 162 -17.00 -13.46 -0.87
N SER A 163 -17.83 -13.46 -1.92
CA SER A 163 -18.80 -14.54 -2.16
C SER A 163 -18.17 -15.85 -2.62
N GLY A 164 -16.87 -15.89 -2.91
CA GLY A 164 -16.17 -17.11 -3.30
C GLY A 164 -16.21 -17.42 -4.79
N ASP A 165 -16.33 -16.41 -5.66
CA ASP A 165 -16.28 -16.60 -7.11
C ASP A 165 -15.00 -17.31 -7.53
N VAL A 166 -15.14 -18.42 -8.26
CA VAL A 166 -14.04 -19.35 -8.59
C VAL A 166 -12.98 -18.67 -9.49
N GLU A 167 -13.39 -17.82 -10.42
CA GLU A 167 -12.46 -17.14 -11.33
C GLU A 167 -11.55 -16.19 -10.57
N TYR A 168 -12.13 -15.37 -9.68
CA TYR A 168 -11.36 -14.45 -8.83
C TYR A 168 -10.45 -15.20 -7.86
N LEU A 169 -10.93 -16.25 -7.20
CA LEU A 169 -10.10 -17.01 -6.27
C LEU A 169 -8.97 -17.76 -6.98
N THR A 170 -9.19 -18.23 -8.20
CA THR A 170 -8.13 -18.83 -9.02
C THR A 170 -7.02 -17.82 -9.32
N SER A 171 -7.38 -16.58 -9.68
CA SER A 171 -6.41 -15.51 -9.90
C SER A 171 -5.59 -15.22 -8.64
N GLY A 172 -6.21 -15.22 -7.46
CA GLY A 172 -5.52 -15.04 -6.19
C GLY A 172 -4.53 -16.18 -5.88
N ILE A 173 -4.94 -17.43 -6.12
CA ILE A 173 -4.05 -18.59 -5.96
C ILE A 173 -2.85 -18.48 -6.90
N GLN A 174 -3.07 -18.12 -8.17
CA GLN A 174 -1.99 -17.91 -9.13
C GLN A 174 -1.05 -16.78 -8.70
N MET A 175 -1.59 -15.69 -8.17
CA MET A 175 -0.78 -14.58 -7.62
C MET A 175 0.06 -15.02 -6.44
N ARG A 176 -0.47 -15.85 -5.52
CA ARG A 176 0.31 -16.43 -4.40
C ARG A 176 1.45 -17.34 -4.89
N GLU A 177 1.20 -18.17 -5.88
CA GLU A 177 2.25 -19.01 -6.47
C GLU A 177 3.31 -18.15 -7.17
N TYR A 178 2.90 -17.13 -7.90
CA TYR A 178 3.82 -16.17 -8.50
C TYR A 178 4.68 -15.46 -7.44
N ALA A 179 4.08 -14.99 -6.34
CA ALA A 179 4.81 -14.34 -5.25
C ALA A 179 5.93 -15.23 -4.67
N LYS A 180 5.75 -16.56 -4.63
CA LYS A 180 6.80 -17.50 -4.21
C LYS A 180 8.00 -17.50 -5.18
N THR A 181 7.76 -17.29 -6.47
CA THR A 181 8.83 -17.24 -7.47
C THR A 181 9.65 -15.95 -7.38
N LEU A 182 9.03 -14.85 -6.93
CA LEU A 182 9.71 -13.55 -6.82
C LEU A 182 10.90 -13.59 -5.87
N ASN A 183 10.85 -14.43 -4.83
CA ASN A 183 11.95 -14.53 -3.87
C ASN A 183 13.26 -14.95 -4.55
N THR A 184 13.21 -15.89 -5.50
CA THR A 184 14.38 -16.30 -6.29
C THR A 184 14.66 -15.34 -7.44
N ALA A 185 13.61 -14.95 -8.17
CA ALA A 185 13.75 -14.18 -9.41
C ALA A 185 14.30 -12.77 -9.19
N THR A 186 14.02 -12.16 -8.02
CA THR A 186 14.47 -10.79 -7.71
C THR A 186 15.73 -10.72 -6.87
N PHE A 187 16.23 -11.85 -6.37
CA PHE A 187 17.44 -11.86 -5.56
C PHE A 187 18.65 -11.42 -6.40
N GLU A 188 19.34 -10.39 -5.96
CA GLU A 188 20.56 -9.88 -6.57
C GLU A 188 21.78 -10.31 -5.73
N ARG A 189 21.86 -9.86 -4.51
CA ARG A 189 22.96 -10.16 -3.56
C ARG A 189 22.64 -9.70 -2.13
N ILE A 190 23.54 -10.03 -1.22
CA ILE A 190 23.52 -9.55 0.17
C ILE A 190 24.60 -8.50 0.35
N LYS A 191 24.32 -7.50 1.18
CA LYS A 191 25.26 -6.49 1.65
C LYS A 191 25.04 -6.24 3.14
N GLY A 192 25.94 -6.76 3.98
CA GLY A 192 25.71 -6.76 5.43
C GLY A 192 24.37 -7.43 5.80
N ASP A 193 23.54 -6.71 6.53
CA ASP A 193 22.19 -7.16 6.92
C ASP A 193 21.09 -6.75 5.93
N VAL A 194 21.45 -6.37 4.71
CA VAL A 194 20.53 -5.90 3.67
C VAL A 194 20.48 -6.89 2.50
N ILE A 195 19.27 -7.31 2.09
CA ILE A 195 19.05 -8.00 0.81
C ILE A 195 18.84 -6.96 -0.28
N LEU A 196 19.60 -7.06 -1.34
CA LEU A 196 19.40 -6.31 -2.57
C LEU A 196 18.53 -7.12 -3.53
N ARG A 197 17.44 -6.50 -3.99
CA ARG A 197 16.52 -7.11 -4.92
C ARG A 197 16.27 -6.22 -6.13
N VAL A 198 16.17 -6.85 -7.29
CA VAL A 198 15.95 -6.14 -8.55
C VAL A 198 14.81 -6.83 -9.30
N THR A 199 13.85 -6.06 -9.77
CA THR A 199 12.77 -6.53 -10.63
C THR A 199 12.60 -5.62 -11.84
N ASP A 200 12.19 -6.17 -12.96
CA ASP A 200 11.72 -5.50 -14.17
C ASP A 200 10.24 -5.77 -14.43
N ASP A 201 9.57 -6.49 -13.53
CA ASP A 201 8.14 -6.72 -13.57
C ASP A 201 7.37 -5.58 -12.89
N LYS A 202 6.41 -4.98 -13.60
CA LYS A 202 5.53 -3.91 -13.10
C LYS A 202 4.82 -4.30 -11.79
N THR A 203 4.48 -5.57 -11.62
CA THR A 203 3.73 -6.12 -10.48
C THR A 203 4.60 -6.89 -9.49
N GLY A 204 5.89 -6.96 -9.76
CA GLY A 204 6.86 -7.70 -8.95
C GLY A 204 7.27 -6.97 -7.67
N PHE A 205 6.37 -6.87 -6.70
CA PHE A 205 6.67 -6.28 -5.40
C PHE A 205 7.59 -7.20 -4.59
N CYS A 206 8.85 -6.82 -4.44
CA CYS A 206 9.86 -7.59 -3.74
C CYS A 206 10.39 -6.91 -2.46
N ASN A 207 9.89 -5.73 -2.12
CA ASN A 207 10.29 -4.93 -0.96
C ASN A 207 9.87 -5.52 0.41
N HIS A 208 9.23 -6.67 0.43
CA HIS A 208 8.80 -7.39 1.63
C HIS A 208 9.43 -8.80 1.75
N LEU A 209 10.38 -9.14 0.89
CA LEU A 209 10.97 -10.47 0.82
C LEU A 209 12.32 -10.51 1.57
N TYR A 210 12.26 -10.48 2.91
CA TYR A 210 13.43 -10.38 3.80
C TYR A 210 14.22 -11.68 3.98
N THR A 211 13.75 -12.79 3.42
CA THR A 211 14.44 -14.09 3.52
C THR A 211 14.99 -14.52 2.17
N THR A 212 16.13 -15.18 2.18
CA THR A 212 16.64 -15.91 1.01
C THR A 212 15.82 -17.17 0.77
N THR A 213 16.04 -17.83 -0.37
CA THR A 213 15.46 -19.14 -0.68
C THR A 213 15.95 -20.25 0.25
N SER A 214 17.11 -20.06 0.90
CA SER A 214 17.64 -20.96 1.94
C SER A 214 17.00 -20.73 3.32
N GLY A 215 16.13 -19.71 3.44
CA GLY A 215 15.44 -19.38 4.70
C GLY A 215 16.23 -18.46 5.62
N GLU A 216 17.38 -17.95 5.19
CA GLU A 216 18.16 -16.97 5.96
C GLU A 216 17.46 -15.62 5.93
N ALA A 217 17.21 -15.03 7.10
CA ALA A 217 16.50 -13.76 7.27
C ALA A 217 17.48 -12.59 7.45
N TYR A 218 17.11 -11.44 6.91
CA TYR A 218 17.89 -10.19 6.96
C TYR A 218 17.04 -9.06 7.54
N LYS A 219 17.69 -8.02 8.04
CA LYS A 219 17.02 -6.91 8.72
C LYS A 219 16.36 -5.93 7.76
N ALA A 220 16.86 -5.81 6.54
CA ALA A 220 16.38 -4.83 5.59
C ALA A 220 16.46 -5.30 4.14
N ILE A 221 15.71 -4.59 3.29
CA ILE A 221 15.73 -4.74 1.83
C ILE A 221 16.01 -3.38 1.19
N ALA A 222 16.86 -3.39 0.15
CA ALA A 222 16.87 -2.38 -0.89
C ALA A 222 16.30 -3.02 -2.17
N ALA A 223 15.22 -2.49 -2.69
CA ALA A 223 14.53 -3.00 -3.87
C ALA A 223 14.58 -1.98 -5.01
N TYR A 224 14.98 -2.41 -6.20
CA TYR A 224 15.00 -1.60 -7.41
C TYR A 224 14.06 -2.19 -8.46
N ASN A 225 13.06 -1.42 -8.86
CA ASN A 225 12.21 -1.75 -10.00
C ASN A 225 12.73 -1.02 -11.23
N LYS A 226 13.32 -1.74 -12.18
CA LYS A 226 13.90 -1.17 -13.41
C LYS A 226 12.85 -0.54 -14.32
N ASP A 227 11.67 -1.16 -14.42
CA ASP A 227 10.60 -0.69 -15.29
C ASP A 227 9.97 0.61 -14.77
N ALA A 228 9.79 0.68 -13.46
CA ALA A 228 9.30 1.89 -12.81
C ALA A 228 10.38 2.96 -12.60
N GLY A 229 11.67 2.58 -12.68
CA GLY A 229 12.78 3.44 -12.27
C GLY A 229 12.63 3.90 -10.82
N SER A 230 12.24 3.01 -9.91
CA SER A 230 12.00 3.35 -8.52
C SER A 230 12.83 2.49 -7.58
N ILE A 231 13.29 3.11 -6.48
CA ILE A 231 13.98 2.45 -5.38
C ILE A 231 13.06 2.49 -4.16
N THR A 232 12.95 1.35 -3.46
CA THR A 232 12.26 1.26 -2.18
C THR A 232 13.20 0.58 -1.19
N ILE A 233 13.32 1.14 0.00
CA ILE A 233 13.98 0.49 1.13
C ILE A 233 12.96 0.16 2.21
N SER A 234 13.18 -0.94 2.92
CA SER A 234 12.29 -1.33 4.01
C SER A 234 13.02 -2.13 5.08
N LEU A 235 12.49 -2.08 6.31
CA LEU A 235 12.98 -2.80 7.48
C LEU A 235 12.03 -3.94 7.83
N ALA A 236 12.57 -5.11 8.17
CA ALA A 236 11.77 -6.25 8.64
C ALA A 236 11.07 -5.95 9.97
N ASP A 237 11.77 -5.26 10.84
CA ASP A 237 11.30 -4.74 12.12
C ASP A 237 11.93 -3.37 12.37
N ALA A 238 11.31 -2.56 13.23
CA ALA A 238 11.85 -1.26 13.60
C ALA A 238 13.25 -1.40 14.21
N ILE A 239 14.16 -0.54 13.80
CA ILE A 239 15.53 -0.47 14.32
C ILE A 239 15.73 0.93 14.92
N ASP A 240 16.13 0.98 16.18
CA ASP A 240 16.33 2.26 16.88
C ASP A 240 17.32 3.16 16.13
N GLY A 241 16.92 4.39 15.89
CA GLY A 241 17.73 5.39 15.18
C GLY A 241 17.77 5.23 13.66
N VAL A 242 17.06 4.24 13.08
CA VAL A 242 17.00 4.03 11.63
C VAL A 242 15.61 4.39 11.12
N SER A 243 15.53 5.36 10.21
CA SER A 243 14.30 5.75 9.51
C SER A 243 14.51 5.66 8.00
N CYS A 244 13.78 4.78 7.34
CA CYS A 244 13.80 4.68 5.88
C CYS A 244 13.44 6.00 5.22
N ARG A 245 12.45 6.74 5.76
CA ARG A 245 12.06 8.06 5.27
C ARG A 245 13.25 9.03 5.29
N THR A 246 13.94 9.13 6.43
CA THR A 246 15.08 10.04 6.58
C THR A 246 16.19 9.69 5.60
N ILE A 247 16.54 8.41 5.49
CA ILE A 247 17.56 7.93 4.54
C ILE A 247 17.21 8.33 3.11
N MET A 248 15.97 8.10 2.69
CA MET A 248 15.55 8.41 1.32
C MET A 248 15.49 9.91 1.06
N GLN A 249 15.10 10.71 2.05
CA GLN A 249 15.08 12.18 1.95
C GLN A 249 16.49 12.78 1.93
N ASP A 250 17.41 12.23 2.69
CA ASP A 250 18.81 12.66 2.68
C ASP A 250 19.49 12.37 1.34
N LEU A 251 19.15 11.25 0.69
CA LEU A 251 19.71 10.85 -0.60
C LEU A 251 19.06 11.55 -1.80
N PHE A 252 17.75 11.78 -1.76
CA PHE A 252 16.97 12.17 -2.95
C PHE A 252 16.12 13.43 -2.75
N GLY A 253 16.18 14.04 -1.59
CA GLY A 253 15.44 15.26 -1.27
C GLY A 253 14.05 15.01 -0.68
N PRO A 254 13.33 16.08 -0.30
CA PRO A 254 12.12 16.03 0.51
C PRO A 254 10.93 15.36 -0.20
N GLU A 255 10.99 15.15 -1.50
CA GLU A 255 9.97 14.46 -2.29
C GLU A 255 10.08 12.94 -2.24
N ALA A 256 11.21 12.41 -1.76
CA ALA A 256 11.30 11.03 -1.34
C ALA A 256 10.43 10.83 -0.09
N GLY A 257 9.72 9.71 0.00
CA GLY A 257 8.75 9.58 1.07
C GLY A 257 8.41 8.15 1.45
N GLY A 258 7.61 8.05 2.50
CA GLY A 258 7.18 6.81 3.10
C GLY A 258 7.14 6.92 4.61
N HIS A 259 7.30 5.80 5.29
CA HIS A 259 7.33 5.65 6.74
C HIS A 259 8.75 5.33 7.24
N ASP A 260 8.91 5.31 8.55
CA ASP A 260 10.20 4.93 9.15
C ASP A 260 10.59 3.48 8.80
N GLY A 261 9.63 2.58 8.67
CA GLY A 261 9.86 1.18 8.30
C GLY A 261 9.99 0.91 6.80
N ILE A 262 9.47 1.81 5.93
CA ILE A 262 9.50 1.66 4.48
C ILE A 262 9.41 3.02 3.79
N ALA A 263 10.30 3.28 2.83
CA ALA A 263 10.26 4.52 2.05
C ALA A 263 10.75 4.30 0.62
N GLY A 264 10.30 5.18 -0.28
CA GLY A 264 10.61 5.13 -1.71
C GLY A 264 11.28 6.39 -2.22
N SER A 265 11.97 6.25 -3.36
CA SER A 265 12.52 7.36 -4.13
C SER A 265 11.42 8.30 -4.63
N PRO A 266 11.77 9.56 -4.98
CA PRO A 266 10.82 10.49 -5.56
C PRO A 266 10.11 9.88 -6.76
N ARG A 267 8.79 10.01 -6.79
CA ARG A 267 7.95 9.34 -7.80
C ARG A 267 8.13 9.92 -9.20
N GLU A 268 8.57 11.17 -9.32
CA GLU A 268 8.76 11.88 -10.59
C GLU A 268 10.14 11.66 -11.21
N GLN A 269 11.08 11.06 -10.44
CA GLN A 269 12.44 10.82 -10.90
C GLN A 269 12.63 9.36 -11.28
N PHE A 270 13.30 9.14 -12.40
CA PHE A 270 13.70 7.79 -12.82
C PHE A 270 15.08 7.48 -12.22
N MET A 271 15.10 6.56 -11.26
CA MET A 271 16.31 6.15 -10.57
C MET A 271 17.17 5.23 -11.42
N THR A 272 18.49 5.31 -11.24
CA THR A 272 19.49 4.47 -11.88
C THR A 272 19.92 3.32 -10.97
N TYR A 273 20.51 2.29 -11.55
CA TYR A 273 21.10 1.19 -10.79
C TYR A 273 22.24 1.66 -9.86
N HIS A 274 23.01 2.68 -10.25
CA HIS A 274 24.05 3.26 -9.41
C HIS A 274 23.47 3.93 -8.15
N GLN A 275 22.36 4.66 -8.29
CA GLN A 275 21.66 5.23 -7.15
C GLN A 275 21.10 4.16 -6.22
N PHE A 276 20.59 3.05 -6.77
CA PHE A 276 20.19 1.89 -6.00
C PHE A 276 21.34 1.31 -5.18
N GLU A 277 22.52 1.15 -5.77
CA GLU A 277 23.71 0.70 -5.06
C GLU A 277 24.10 1.63 -3.91
N SER A 278 24.14 2.94 -4.17
CA SER A 278 24.43 3.95 -3.16
C SER A 278 23.40 3.94 -2.02
N THR A 279 22.13 3.72 -2.34
CA THR A 279 21.07 3.59 -1.33
C THR A 279 21.27 2.36 -0.45
N ALA A 280 21.63 1.23 -1.05
CA ALA A 280 21.94 0.00 -0.32
C ALA A 280 23.18 0.16 0.57
N ASP A 281 24.18 0.93 0.14
CA ASP A 281 25.37 1.27 0.92
C ASP A 281 24.99 2.04 2.17
N SER A 282 24.26 3.14 2.00
CA SER A 282 23.80 3.98 3.13
C SER A 282 22.95 3.20 4.13
N LEU A 283 22.02 2.36 3.64
CA LEU A 283 21.19 1.53 4.50
C LEU A 283 22.04 0.50 5.27
N SER A 284 22.99 -0.16 4.61
CA SER A 284 23.85 -1.16 5.23
C SER A 284 24.77 -0.57 6.30
N GLU A 285 25.31 0.62 6.08
CA GLU A 285 26.15 1.32 7.06
C GLU A 285 25.36 1.67 8.32
N LEU A 286 24.13 2.14 8.18
CA LEU A 286 23.29 2.52 9.31
C LEU A 286 22.78 1.33 10.13
N ILE A 287 22.58 0.15 9.48
CA ILE A 287 22.08 -1.05 10.17
C ILE A 287 23.23 -1.86 10.80
N GLY A 288 24.42 -1.79 10.19
CA GLY A 288 25.59 -2.58 10.61
C GLY A 288 26.48 -1.90 11.64
N GLY A 289 26.25 -0.62 11.96
CA GLY A 289 26.91 0.13 13.01
C GLY A 289 26.24 -0.12 14.34
#